data_4d927521e01467bec0ae6ccdbc2ac7c7
#
_entry.id   4d927521e01467bec0ae6ccdbc2ac7c7
#
_cell.length_a   1.000
_cell.length_b   1.000
_cell.length_c   1.000
_cell.angle_alpha   90.00
_cell.angle_beta   90.00
_cell.angle_gamma   90.00
#
_symmetry.space_group_name_H-M   'P 1'
#
loop_
_entity.id
_entity.type
_entity.pdbx_description
1 polymer ?
#
loop_
_entity_poly.entity_id
_entity_poly.type
_entity_poly.pdbx_seq_one_letter_code
_entity_poly.pdbx_strand_id
1 'polypeptide(L)'
;MTRTRVPAPSIVAALEHALGPVHGFVPLAEGEDSQAFAFRAEGLGSAAQAEHVVRIHRSREGFDKDDFAARRFARPGLPVPAVTAIGRVEDLSFEQSFEGPFFGKPFYCVSRRLPGSTLQDLPLDLVGPLAAPLARTLEELAASDLAGTTGFGRFDANGTGAHASWRAFLEAVAERDWSAARLDAQAMAGVERQLAIVRELAPSCPELRQLVHGDFGSSNVLTDGREITGVIDWSEALFGDPLYDVANLFFWRPWLACMEVQARYFERTLPADAGTAARLRCYQLHIGLRQIHDCALAGEAEDLLWALERNARIADQA
;
A
#
# COMPACT_ATOMS: atom_id res chain seq x y z
N MET A 1 2.57 7.61 13.55
CA MET A 1 4.00 7.17 13.63
C MET A 1 4.93 8.36 13.46
N THR A 2 6.02 8.46 14.24
CA THR A 2 7.01 9.52 14.03
C THR A 2 7.75 9.22 12.73
N ARG A 3 7.60 10.08 11.71
CA ARG A 3 8.27 9.92 10.40
C ARG A 3 9.77 9.77 10.58
N THR A 4 10.38 8.82 9.87
CA THR A 4 11.83 8.68 9.84
C THR A 4 12.41 9.84 9.04
N ARG A 5 13.01 10.83 9.71
CA ARG A 5 13.69 11.93 9.03
C ARG A 5 15.20 11.70 9.05
N VAL A 6 15.71 11.30 7.89
CA VAL A 6 17.14 11.18 7.63
C VAL A 6 17.62 12.45 6.96
N PRO A 7 18.71 13.09 7.42
CA PRO A 7 19.27 14.25 6.72
C PRO A 7 19.63 13.93 5.27
N ALA A 8 19.29 14.83 4.34
CA ALA A 8 19.60 14.64 2.93
C ALA A 8 21.09 14.36 2.65
N PRO A 9 22.07 15.02 3.33
CA PRO A 9 23.48 14.70 3.15
C PRO A 9 23.84 13.24 3.47
N SER A 10 23.25 12.66 4.51
CA SER A 10 23.50 11.24 4.90
C SER A 10 22.93 10.27 3.86
N ILE A 11 21.77 10.61 3.27
CA ILE A 11 21.20 9.82 2.17
C ILE A 11 22.11 9.91 0.94
N VAL A 12 22.54 11.10 0.56
CA VAL A 12 23.44 11.32 -0.58
C VAL A 12 24.74 10.53 -0.38
N ALA A 13 25.38 10.62 0.80
CA ALA A 13 26.60 9.88 1.10
C ALA A 13 26.43 8.36 0.96
N ALA A 14 25.30 7.81 1.44
CA ALA A 14 24.99 6.38 1.30
C ALA A 14 24.78 5.98 -0.17
N LEU A 15 24.11 6.83 -0.96
CA LEU A 15 23.90 6.59 -2.39
C LEU A 15 25.21 6.70 -3.18
N GLU A 16 26.06 7.70 -2.89
CA GLU A 16 27.37 7.87 -3.55
C GLU A 16 28.31 6.70 -3.27
N HIS A 17 28.28 6.18 -2.04
CA HIS A 17 29.04 4.98 -1.69
C HIS A 17 28.59 3.76 -2.51
N ALA A 18 27.29 3.61 -2.74
CA ALA A 18 26.73 2.45 -3.41
C ALA A 18 26.67 2.57 -4.95
N LEU A 19 26.46 3.78 -5.47
CA LEU A 19 26.08 4.04 -6.86
C LEU A 19 26.99 5.06 -7.57
N GLY A 20 28.07 5.55 -6.90
CA GLY A 20 28.93 6.61 -7.42
C GLY A 20 28.25 7.99 -7.36
N PRO A 21 28.85 9.03 -7.99
CA PRO A 21 28.40 10.41 -7.88
C PRO A 21 26.91 10.61 -8.14
N VAL A 22 26.25 11.36 -7.23
CA VAL A 22 24.80 11.65 -7.25
C VAL A 22 24.57 13.08 -7.72
N HIS A 23 23.60 13.26 -8.62
CA HIS A 23 23.26 14.54 -9.23
C HIS A 23 21.75 14.81 -9.17
N GLY A 24 21.36 16.09 -9.07
CA GLY A 24 19.96 16.50 -9.13
C GLY A 24 19.11 15.94 -8.01
N PHE A 25 19.68 15.81 -6.81
CA PHE A 25 18.96 15.28 -5.63
C PHE A 25 17.92 16.29 -5.15
N VAL A 26 16.65 15.98 -5.35
CA VAL A 26 15.51 16.86 -5.02
C VAL A 26 14.43 16.09 -4.26
N PRO A 27 13.79 16.70 -3.25
CA PRO A 27 12.69 16.05 -2.54
C PRO A 27 11.48 15.84 -3.47
N LEU A 28 10.79 14.73 -3.28
CA LEU A 28 9.46 14.46 -3.83
C LEU A 28 8.41 14.63 -2.75
N ALA A 29 7.12 14.62 -3.15
CA ALA A 29 6.03 14.53 -2.19
C ALA A 29 6.24 13.30 -1.30
N GLU A 30 6.25 13.50 0.01
CA GLU A 30 6.45 12.43 0.98
C GLU A 30 5.15 11.63 1.14
N GLY A 31 5.25 10.31 1.18
CA GLY A 31 4.18 9.44 1.68
C GLY A 31 4.04 9.56 3.21
N GLU A 32 3.12 8.79 3.79
CA GLU A 32 2.87 8.84 5.24
C GLU A 32 4.08 8.33 6.04
N ASP A 33 4.77 7.29 5.57
CA ASP A 33 5.80 6.58 6.32
C ASP A 33 7.23 6.74 5.78
N SER A 34 7.42 7.28 4.57
CA SER A 34 8.73 7.32 3.92
C SER A 34 9.09 8.70 3.37
N GLN A 35 10.38 9.06 3.48
CA GLN A 35 10.94 10.16 2.72
C GLN A 35 11.26 9.69 1.29
N ALA A 36 11.04 10.55 0.30
CA ALA A 36 11.31 10.26 -1.10
C ALA A 36 12.08 11.40 -1.79
N PHE A 37 13.07 11.03 -2.62
CA PHE A 37 13.86 11.99 -3.40
C PHE A 37 14.09 11.46 -4.81
N ALA A 38 14.07 12.37 -5.79
CA ALA A 38 14.52 12.07 -7.14
C ALA A 38 16.01 12.42 -7.31
N PHE A 39 16.73 11.66 -8.13
CA PHE A 39 18.14 11.85 -8.40
C PHE A 39 18.61 11.10 -9.65
N ARG A 40 19.88 11.36 -10.07
CA ARG A 40 20.62 10.56 -11.05
C ARG A 40 21.95 10.12 -10.43
N ALA A 41 22.47 8.96 -10.85
CA ALA A 41 23.77 8.46 -10.37
C ALA A 41 24.56 7.82 -11.51
N GLU A 42 25.89 8.07 -11.54
CA GLU A 42 26.77 7.61 -12.60
C GLU A 42 26.97 6.09 -12.60
N GLY A 43 26.98 5.45 -11.43
CA GLY A 43 27.20 4.01 -11.27
C GLY A 43 26.04 3.11 -11.76
N LEU A 44 24.96 3.70 -12.24
CA LEU A 44 23.81 2.97 -12.82
C LEU A 44 24.01 2.59 -14.30
N GLY A 45 25.20 2.76 -14.84
CA GLY A 45 25.59 2.33 -16.20
C GLY A 45 24.72 2.97 -17.28
N SER A 46 24.11 2.17 -18.16
CA SER A 46 23.24 2.70 -19.23
C SER A 46 22.00 3.45 -18.72
N ALA A 47 21.63 3.25 -17.47
CA ALA A 47 20.55 3.97 -16.79
C ALA A 47 21.02 5.27 -16.11
N ALA A 48 22.31 5.64 -16.16
CA ALA A 48 22.86 6.83 -15.49
C ALA A 48 22.17 8.15 -15.88
N GLN A 49 21.65 8.25 -17.09
CA GLN A 49 20.87 9.41 -17.58
C GLN A 49 19.41 9.39 -17.12
N ALA A 50 18.90 8.24 -16.68
CA ALA A 50 17.53 8.12 -16.20
C ALA A 50 17.41 8.67 -14.78
N GLU A 51 16.26 9.25 -14.46
CA GLU A 51 15.94 9.61 -13.10
C GLU A 51 15.56 8.38 -12.28
N HIS A 52 15.97 8.40 -11.02
CA HIS A 52 15.65 7.39 -10.01
C HIS A 52 14.95 8.04 -8.84
N VAL A 53 14.24 7.24 -8.09
CA VAL A 53 13.65 7.62 -6.80
C VAL A 53 14.34 6.81 -5.72
N VAL A 54 14.80 7.48 -4.65
CA VAL A 54 15.16 6.81 -3.41
C VAL A 54 14.06 7.04 -2.39
N ARG A 55 13.61 5.95 -1.75
CA ARG A 55 12.73 5.98 -0.58
C ARG A 55 13.49 5.52 0.64
N ILE A 56 13.21 6.17 1.79
CA ILE A 56 13.85 5.88 3.08
C ILE A 56 12.79 5.39 4.05
N HIS A 57 13.02 4.24 4.66
CA HIS A 57 12.10 3.67 5.64
C HIS A 57 12.86 2.90 6.74
N ARG A 58 12.19 2.70 7.89
CA ARG A 58 12.77 1.97 9.04
C ARG A 58 12.88 0.47 8.80
N SER A 59 11.90 -0.10 8.11
CA SER A 59 11.85 -1.52 7.76
C SER A 59 12.27 -1.74 6.31
N ARG A 60 12.95 -2.83 6.07
CA ARG A 60 13.32 -3.28 4.72
C ARG A 60 12.20 -4.07 4.05
N GLU A 61 11.26 -4.61 4.81
CA GLU A 61 10.27 -5.57 4.34
C GLU A 61 9.45 -5.07 3.14
N GLY A 62 8.94 -3.84 3.21
CA GLY A 62 8.21 -3.23 2.07
C GLY A 62 9.08 -3.11 0.82
N PHE A 63 10.36 -2.75 0.97
CA PHE A 63 11.29 -2.64 -0.15
C PHE A 63 11.63 -3.99 -0.79
N ASP A 64 11.74 -5.05 0.01
CA ASP A 64 11.95 -6.40 -0.51
C ASP A 64 10.70 -6.89 -1.28
N LYS A 65 9.49 -6.49 -0.87
CA LYS A 65 8.25 -6.76 -1.61
C LYS A 65 8.17 -5.95 -2.91
N ASP A 66 8.60 -4.68 -2.92
CA ASP A 66 8.71 -3.89 -4.15
C ASP A 66 9.63 -4.57 -5.17
N ASP A 67 10.80 -5.03 -4.73
CA ASP A 67 11.75 -5.74 -5.58
C ASP A 67 11.19 -7.07 -6.11
N PHE A 68 10.52 -7.83 -5.23
CA PHE A 68 9.82 -9.05 -5.64
C PHE A 68 8.74 -8.76 -6.68
N ALA A 69 7.88 -7.76 -6.45
CA ALA A 69 6.81 -7.39 -7.36
C ALA A 69 7.36 -6.90 -8.71
N ALA A 70 8.40 -6.07 -8.69
CA ALA A 70 9.06 -5.56 -9.89
C ALA A 70 9.65 -6.69 -10.75
N ARG A 71 10.33 -7.66 -10.13
CA ARG A 71 10.94 -8.79 -10.85
C ARG A 71 9.89 -9.79 -11.35
N ARG A 72 8.80 -9.96 -10.61
CA ARG A 72 7.86 -11.07 -10.85
C ARG A 72 6.66 -10.66 -11.69
N PHE A 73 6.15 -9.44 -11.51
CA PHE A 73 4.86 -9.03 -12.04
C PHE A 73 4.93 -7.88 -13.06
N ALA A 74 6.06 -7.17 -13.15
CA ALA A 74 6.19 -6.06 -14.08
C ALA A 74 6.01 -6.51 -15.55
N ARG A 75 5.13 -5.82 -16.28
CA ARG A 75 4.87 -6.01 -17.70
C ARG A 75 4.17 -4.78 -18.28
N PRO A 76 4.01 -4.64 -19.61
CA PRO A 76 3.40 -3.43 -20.21
C PRO A 76 2.03 -3.07 -19.64
N GLY A 77 1.16 -4.03 -19.34
CA GLY A 77 -0.16 -3.78 -18.74
C GLY A 77 -0.13 -3.56 -17.21
N LEU A 78 1.00 -3.84 -16.55
CA LEU A 78 1.23 -3.64 -15.12
C LEU A 78 2.61 -3.01 -14.91
N PRO A 79 2.74 -1.68 -15.04
CA PRO A 79 4.01 -0.98 -14.97
C PRO A 79 4.48 -0.85 -13.50
N VAL A 80 5.36 -1.75 -13.08
CA VAL A 80 6.02 -1.71 -11.77
C VAL A 80 7.44 -1.19 -11.95
N PRO A 81 7.90 -0.19 -11.18
CA PRO A 81 9.25 0.35 -11.32
C PRO A 81 10.30 -0.70 -10.93
N ALA A 82 11.32 -0.88 -11.77
CA ALA A 82 12.44 -1.75 -11.44
C ALA A 82 13.19 -1.20 -10.21
N VAL A 83 13.43 -2.06 -9.23
CA VAL A 83 14.29 -1.77 -8.09
C VAL A 83 15.74 -2.01 -8.51
N THR A 84 16.61 -1.04 -8.26
CA THR A 84 18.03 -1.07 -8.66
C THR A 84 18.98 -1.28 -7.50
N ALA A 85 18.62 -0.83 -6.30
CA ALA A 85 19.39 -1.05 -5.08
C ALA A 85 18.52 -0.98 -3.82
N ILE A 86 18.84 -1.80 -2.84
CA ILE A 86 18.33 -1.71 -1.48
C ILE A 86 19.54 -1.78 -0.54
N GLY A 87 19.64 -0.83 0.38
CA GLY A 87 20.75 -0.76 1.32
C GLY A 87 20.39 -0.07 2.64
N ARG A 88 21.41 0.21 3.45
CA ARG A 88 21.27 0.95 4.72
C ARG A 88 21.93 2.31 4.62
N VAL A 89 21.38 3.29 5.32
CA VAL A 89 22.05 4.57 5.54
C VAL A 89 22.99 4.39 6.71
N GLU A 90 24.32 4.33 6.45
CA GLU A 90 25.35 3.94 7.42
C GLU A 90 25.94 5.12 8.19
N ASP A 91 25.58 6.38 7.89
CA ASP A 91 26.23 7.56 8.47
C ASP A 91 26.01 7.65 9.99
N LEU A 92 27.11 7.55 10.72
CA LEU A 92 27.17 7.55 12.19
C LEU A 92 26.91 8.93 12.83
N SER A 93 26.99 10.03 12.08
CA SER A 93 26.68 11.38 12.60
C SER A 93 25.20 11.54 12.96
N PHE A 94 24.40 10.54 12.62
CA PHE A 94 22.96 10.53 12.72
C PHE A 94 22.41 10.02 14.06
N GLU A 95 23.20 9.31 14.86
CA GLU A 95 22.77 8.70 16.13
C GLU A 95 22.28 9.73 17.17
N GLN A 96 22.60 11.01 17.00
CA GLN A 96 22.22 12.08 17.93
C GLN A 96 20.90 12.81 17.59
N SER A 97 20.25 12.49 16.48
CA SER A 97 19.10 13.27 15.96
C SER A 97 17.74 12.54 16.04
N PHE A 98 17.69 11.30 16.51
CA PHE A 98 16.43 10.57 16.66
C PHE A 98 15.80 10.83 18.03
N GLU A 99 14.77 11.67 18.05
CA GLU A 99 13.81 11.69 19.16
C GLU A 99 12.84 10.49 18.98
N GLY A 100 13.14 9.37 19.67
CA GLY A 100 12.26 8.20 19.70
C GLY A 100 13.02 6.89 19.97
N PRO A 101 12.36 5.83 20.42
CA PRO A 101 12.98 4.56 20.83
C PRO A 101 13.42 3.67 19.65
N PHE A 102 13.97 4.24 18.58
CA PHE A 102 14.38 3.48 17.42
C PHE A 102 15.87 3.10 17.49
N PHE A 103 16.14 1.81 17.74
CA PHE A 103 17.49 1.24 17.72
C PHE A 103 17.76 0.60 16.35
N GLY A 104 18.17 1.38 15.34
CA GLY A 104 18.57 0.81 14.05
C GLY A 104 18.77 1.84 12.96
N LYS A 105 19.64 1.50 12.00
CA LYS A 105 19.89 2.33 10.82
C LYS A 105 18.77 2.15 9.80
N PRO A 106 18.21 3.25 9.24
CA PRO A 106 17.16 3.16 8.23
C PRO A 106 17.67 2.52 6.95
N PHE A 107 16.73 1.97 6.19
CA PHE A 107 16.99 1.41 4.87
C PHE A 107 16.64 2.42 3.79
N TYR A 108 17.31 2.28 2.64
CA TYR A 108 16.92 2.94 1.40
C TYR A 108 16.56 1.92 0.32
N CYS A 109 15.64 2.31 -0.56
CA CYS A 109 15.31 1.59 -1.78
C CYS A 109 15.41 2.55 -2.95
N VAL A 110 16.20 2.19 -3.96
CA VAL A 110 16.34 2.93 -5.22
C VAL A 110 15.56 2.20 -6.28
N SER A 111 14.64 2.92 -6.93
CA SER A 111 13.90 2.42 -8.08
C SER A 111 13.96 3.40 -9.25
N ARG A 112 13.70 2.91 -10.47
CA ARG A 112 13.56 3.77 -11.63
C ARG A 112 12.38 4.71 -11.43
N ARG A 113 12.56 6.01 -11.69
CA ARG A 113 11.45 6.97 -11.70
C ARG A 113 10.55 6.71 -12.91
N LEU A 114 9.28 6.46 -12.64
CA LEU A 114 8.26 6.36 -13.68
C LEU A 114 7.68 7.75 -13.98
N PRO A 115 7.24 8.01 -15.23
CA PRO A 115 6.66 9.31 -15.59
C PRO A 115 5.25 9.46 -15.05
N GLY A 116 4.81 10.71 -14.89
CA GLY A 116 3.45 11.05 -14.48
C GLY A 116 3.33 11.58 -13.07
N SER A 117 2.11 11.77 -12.63
CA SER A 117 1.71 12.21 -11.30
C SER A 117 0.82 11.16 -10.64
N THR A 118 0.69 11.21 -9.33
CA THR A 118 -0.25 10.33 -8.62
C THR A 118 -1.70 10.72 -8.92
N LEU A 119 -2.64 9.79 -8.77
CA LEU A 119 -4.06 10.11 -8.94
C LEU A 119 -4.55 11.17 -7.95
N GLN A 120 -3.97 11.19 -6.77
CA GLN A 120 -4.30 12.13 -5.71
C GLN A 120 -3.92 13.57 -6.07
N ASP A 121 -2.85 13.75 -6.85
CA ASP A 121 -2.35 15.06 -7.26
C ASP A 121 -3.06 15.62 -8.49
N LEU A 122 -3.91 14.79 -9.15
CA LEU A 122 -4.65 15.23 -10.33
C LEU A 122 -5.90 16.04 -9.97
N PRO A 123 -6.28 17.02 -10.81
CA PRO A 123 -7.62 17.57 -10.82
C PRO A 123 -8.67 16.47 -11.01
N LEU A 124 -9.79 16.54 -10.27
CA LEU A 124 -10.80 15.46 -10.25
C LEU A 124 -11.47 15.19 -11.59
N ASP A 125 -11.58 16.20 -12.45
CA ASP A 125 -12.10 16.08 -13.81
C ASP A 125 -11.20 15.21 -14.71
N LEU A 126 -9.90 15.11 -14.39
CA LEU A 126 -8.95 14.24 -15.07
C LEU A 126 -8.96 12.80 -14.52
N VAL A 127 -9.42 12.58 -13.30
CA VAL A 127 -9.51 11.23 -12.70
C VAL A 127 -10.64 10.41 -13.34
N GLY A 128 -11.77 11.03 -13.69
CA GLY A 128 -12.92 10.34 -14.26
C GLY A 128 -12.61 9.51 -15.51
N PRO A 129 -11.94 10.07 -16.53
CA PRO A 129 -11.52 9.33 -17.73
C PRO A 129 -10.56 8.17 -17.45
N LEU A 130 -9.84 8.19 -16.35
CA LEU A 130 -8.88 7.14 -15.96
C LEU A 130 -9.54 5.93 -15.29
N ALA A 131 -10.82 5.97 -14.94
CA ALA A 131 -11.49 4.87 -14.24
C ALA A 131 -11.45 3.54 -15.02
N ALA A 132 -11.63 3.57 -16.35
CA ALA A 132 -11.51 2.38 -17.17
C ALA A 132 -10.04 1.88 -17.32
N PRO A 133 -9.03 2.73 -17.58
CA PRO A 133 -7.62 2.34 -17.44
C PRO A 133 -7.28 1.71 -16.09
N LEU A 134 -7.76 2.28 -14.98
CA LEU A 134 -7.54 1.75 -13.63
C LEU A 134 -8.17 0.36 -13.45
N ALA A 135 -9.40 0.16 -13.93
CA ALA A 135 -10.06 -1.15 -13.89
C ALA A 135 -9.26 -2.20 -14.68
N ARG A 136 -8.77 -1.85 -15.88
CA ARG A 136 -7.87 -2.75 -16.65
C ARG A 136 -6.59 -3.08 -15.89
N THR A 137 -6.00 -2.13 -15.17
CA THR A 137 -4.80 -2.40 -14.34
C THR A 137 -5.11 -3.38 -13.21
N LEU A 138 -6.29 -3.30 -12.57
CA LEU A 138 -6.74 -4.29 -11.58
C LEU A 138 -6.99 -5.67 -12.23
N GLU A 139 -7.52 -5.74 -13.43
CA GLU A 139 -7.66 -6.99 -14.21
C GLU A 139 -6.28 -7.59 -14.52
N GLU A 140 -5.30 -6.77 -14.90
CA GLU A 140 -3.92 -7.19 -15.10
C GLU A 140 -3.28 -7.70 -13.80
N LEU A 141 -3.49 -7.03 -12.67
CA LEU A 141 -3.08 -7.53 -11.36
C LEU A 141 -3.63 -8.94 -11.12
N ALA A 142 -4.94 -9.10 -11.23
CA ALA A 142 -5.62 -10.37 -11.00
C ALA A 142 -5.15 -11.49 -11.96
N ALA A 143 -4.79 -11.14 -13.19
CA ALA A 143 -4.29 -12.07 -14.21
C ALA A 143 -2.79 -12.43 -14.06
N SER A 144 -2.11 -11.93 -13.03
CA SER A 144 -0.68 -12.21 -12.81
C SER A 144 -0.42 -13.69 -12.55
N ASP A 145 0.65 -14.23 -13.17
CA ASP A 145 1.09 -15.60 -12.91
C ASP A 145 1.69 -15.72 -11.51
N LEU A 146 1.07 -16.53 -10.66
CA LEU A 146 1.49 -16.82 -9.30
C LEU A 146 2.28 -18.14 -9.16
N ALA A 147 2.76 -18.75 -10.25
CA ALA A 147 3.58 -19.96 -10.18
C ALA A 147 4.81 -19.73 -9.27
N GLY A 148 5.11 -20.69 -8.41
CA GLY A 148 6.21 -20.57 -7.44
C GLY A 148 5.92 -19.71 -6.20
N THR A 149 4.72 -19.14 -6.07
CA THR A 149 4.26 -18.48 -4.84
C THR A 149 3.29 -19.39 -4.07
N THR A 150 3.14 -19.16 -2.76
CA THR A 150 2.29 -19.99 -1.89
C THR A 150 1.47 -19.13 -0.91
N GLY A 151 0.48 -19.76 -0.25
CA GLY A 151 -0.31 -19.14 0.80
C GLY A 151 -1.24 -18.01 0.34
N PHE A 152 -1.88 -17.37 1.29
CA PHE A 152 -2.85 -16.27 1.15
C PHE A 152 -2.50 -15.11 2.07
N GLY A 153 -3.13 -13.97 1.84
CA GLY A 153 -2.89 -12.75 2.60
C GLY A 153 -1.57 -12.09 2.19
N ARG A 154 -1.05 -11.21 3.03
CA ARG A 154 0.21 -10.52 2.76
C ARG A 154 1.35 -11.52 2.57
N PHE A 155 2.12 -11.35 1.52
CA PHE A 155 3.26 -12.21 1.21
C PHE A 155 4.59 -11.55 1.58
N ASP A 156 5.60 -12.38 1.81
CA ASP A 156 6.98 -11.97 2.06
C ASP A 156 7.79 -11.76 0.76
N ALA A 157 9.06 -11.40 0.90
CA ALA A 157 10.01 -11.21 -0.21
C ALA A 157 10.22 -12.46 -1.10
N ASN A 158 9.74 -13.64 -0.68
CA ASN A 158 9.83 -14.89 -1.42
C ASN A 158 8.50 -15.27 -2.09
N GLY A 159 7.46 -14.44 -1.95
CA GLY A 159 6.13 -14.73 -2.47
C GLY A 159 5.36 -15.77 -1.65
N THR A 160 5.63 -15.85 -0.34
CA THR A 160 4.90 -16.73 0.57
C THR A 160 3.89 -15.93 1.38
N GLY A 161 2.60 -16.19 1.17
CA GLY A 161 1.52 -15.63 1.96
C GLY A 161 1.45 -16.28 3.34
N ALA A 162 1.10 -15.49 4.35
CA ALA A 162 1.16 -15.90 5.76
C ALA A 162 0.06 -16.88 6.19
N HIS A 163 -1.00 -17.08 5.37
CA HIS A 163 -2.17 -17.85 5.74
C HIS A 163 -2.42 -19.02 4.80
N ALA A 164 -3.07 -20.07 5.31
CA ALA A 164 -3.39 -21.28 4.55
C ALA A 164 -4.59 -21.09 3.60
N SER A 165 -5.45 -20.09 3.84
CA SER A 165 -6.65 -19.79 3.05
C SER A 165 -6.98 -18.31 3.09
N TRP A 166 -7.80 -17.84 2.14
CA TRP A 166 -8.31 -16.47 2.14
C TRP A 166 -9.17 -16.18 3.36
N ARG A 167 -10.02 -17.13 3.72
CA ARG A 167 -10.82 -17.06 4.94
C ARG A 167 -9.94 -16.89 6.19
N ALA A 168 -8.88 -17.68 6.32
CA ALA A 168 -7.97 -17.57 7.47
C ALA A 168 -7.31 -16.19 7.57
N PHE A 169 -6.96 -15.57 6.44
CA PHE A 169 -6.46 -14.19 6.41
C PHE A 169 -7.50 -13.19 6.92
N LEU A 170 -8.75 -13.29 6.45
CA LEU A 170 -9.82 -12.38 6.88
C LEU A 170 -10.14 -12.53 8.38
N GLU A 171 -10.18 -13.76 8.88
CA GLU A 171 -10.47 -14.04 10.29
C GLU A 171 -9.31 -13.64 11.22
N ALA A 172 -8.06 -13.64 10.74
CA ALA A 172 -6.86 -13.30 11.52
C ALA A 172 -6.85 -11.85 12.04
N VAL A 173 -7.68 -10.94 11.50
CA VAL A 173 -7.83 -9.59 12.06
C VAL A 173 -8.32 -9.63 13.51
N ALA A 174 -9.04 -10.69 13.92
CA ALA A 174 -9.47 -10.89 15.30
C ALA A 174 -8.33 -11.30 16.26
N GLU A 175 -7.22 -11.82 15.72
CA GLU A 175 -6.07 -12.30 16.50
C GLU A 175 -5.06 -11.17 16.80
N ARG A 176 -5.30 -9.96 16.26
CA ARG A 176 -4.48 -8.78 16.58
C ARG A 176 -4.55 -8.48 18.07
N ASP A 177 -3.49 -7.91 18.64
CA ASP A 177 -3.48 -7.49 20.05
C ASP A 177 -4.35 -6.24 20.28
N TRP A 178 -5.66 -6.46 20.36
CA TRP A 178 -6.64 -5.40 20.62
C TRP A 178 -6.47 -4.77 22.02
N SER A 179 -5.81 -5.46 22.96
CA SER A 179 -5.53 -4.88 24.28
C SER A 179 -4.49 -3.77 24.19
N ALA A 180 -3.53 -3.89 23.28
CA ALA A 180 -2.52 -2.87 23.03
C ALA A 180 -3.11 -1.61 22.36
N ALA A 181 -4.24 -1.71 21.66
CA ALA A 181 -4.93 -0.58 21.02
C ALA A 181 -5.52 0.43 22.03
N ARG A 182 -5.72 0.03 23.30
CA ARG A 182 -6.19 0.89 24.40
C ARG A 182 -7.45 1.70 24.07
N LEU A 183 -8.36 1.09 23.31
CA LEU A 183 -9.66 1.67 22.99
C LEU A 183 -10.52 1.78 24.24
N ASP A 184 -11.40 2.78 24.30
CA ASP A 184 -12.41 2.84 25.34
C ASP A 184 -13.46 1.70 25.18
N ALA A 185 -14.31 1.52 26.19
CA ALA A 185 -15.29 0.43 26.21
C ALA A 185 -16.30 0.52 25.05
N GLN A 186 -16.68 1.73 24.62
CA GLN A 186 -17.62 1.92 23.52
C GLN A 186 -16.98 1.58 22.17
N ALA A 187 -15.78 2.08 21.92
CA ALA A 187 -15.02 1.76 20.71
C ALA A 187 -14.73 0.24 20.63
N MET A 188 -14.34 -0.38 21.75
CA MET A 188 -14.07 -1.81 21.78
C MET A 188 -15.34 -2.66 21.51
N ALA A 189 -16.49 -2.29 22.06
CA ALA A 189 -17.76 -2.96 21.74
C ALA A 189 -18.12 -2.84 20.25
N GLY A 190 -17.82 -1.68 19.63
CA GLY A 190 -17.96 -1.51 18.18
C GLY A 190 -17.04 -2.44 17.39
N VAL A 191 -15.79 -2.55 17.78
CA VAL A 191 -14.81 -3.47 17.17
C VAL A 191 -15.26 -4.93 17.29
N GLU A 192 -15.69 -5.37 18.48
CA GLU A 192 -16.19 -6.73 18.71
C GLU A 192 -17.38 -7.08 17.80
N ARG A 193 -18.34 -6.15 17.64
CA ARG A 193 -19.45 -6.30 16.70
C ARG A 193 -18.96 -6.47 15.26
N GLN A 194 -18.01 -5.65 14.82
CA GLN A 194 -17.45 -5.69 13.47
C GLN A 194 -16.67 -6.98 13.22
N LEU A 195 -15.90 -7.45 14.19
CA LEU A 195 -15.20 -8.74 14.14
C LEU A 195 -16.21 -9.91 14.01
N ALA A 196 -17.35 -9.83 14.70
CA ALA A 196 -18.40 -10.83 14.56
C ALA A 196 -19.00 -10.86 13.15
N ILE A 197 -19.23 -9.68 12.53
CA ILE A 197 -19.71 -9.58 11.14
C ILE A 197 -18.69 -10.14 10.16
N VAL A 198 -17.41 -9.82 10.30
CA VAL A 198 -16.36 -10.40 9.44
C VAL A 198 -16.33 -11.91 9.55
N ARG A 199 -16.42 -12.47 10.77
CA ARG A 199 -16.48 -13.92 10.99
C ARG A 199 -17.72 -14.57 10.37
N GLU A 200 -18.85 -13.89 10.36
CA GLU A 200 -20.10 -14.36 9.71
C GLU A 200 -19.97 -14.34 8.17
N LEU A 201 -19.40 -13.29 7.60
CA LEU A 201 -19.30 -13.10 6.15
C LEU A 201 -18.14 -13.86 5.50
N ALA A 202 -17.01 -14.02 6.18
CA ALA A 202 -15.80 -14.63 5.63
C ALA A 202 -16.03 -16.03 5.00
N PRO A 203 -16.88 -16.94 5.56
CA PRO A 203 -17.16 -18.23 4.92
C PRO A 203 -17.83 -18.14 3.55
N SER A 204 -18.49 -17.03 3.23
CA SER A 204 -19.13 -16.80 1.91
C SER A 204 -18.18 -16.14 0.89
N CYS A 205 -17.00 -15.70 1.33
CA CYS A 205 -15.98 -15.17 0.43
C CYS A 205 -15.27 -16.31 -0.29
N PRO A 206 -15.07 -16.21 -1.63
CA PRO A 206 -14.46 -17.29 -2.40
C PRO A 206 -12.95 -17.42 -2.07
N GLU A 207 -12.45 -18.65 -2.06
CA GLU A 207 -11.01 -18.95 -1.91
C GLU A 207 -10.24 -18.65 -3.22
N LEU A 208 -10.38 -17.43 -3.72
CA LEU A 208 -9.62 -16.97 -4.89
C LEU A 208 -8.20 -16.60 -4.46
N ARG A 209 -7.23 -17.02 -5.27
CA ARG A 209 -5.82 -16.73 -5.05
C ARG A 209 -5.26 -16.02 -6.27
N GLN A 210 -5.34 -14.71 -6.27
CA GLN A 210 -4.84 -13.81 -7.30
C GLN A 210 -4.00 -12.71 -6.65
N LEU A 211 -3.23 -11.97 -7.46
CA LEU A 211 -2.47 -10.84 -6.96
C LEU A 211 -3.41 -9.67 -6.67
N VAL A 212 -3.26 -9.11 -5.50
CA VAL A 212 -3.97 -7.94 -5.00
C VAL A 212 -2.94 -6.94 -4.51
N HIS A 213 -3.09 -5.67 -4.84
CA HIS A 213 -2.17 -4.63 -4.39
C HIS A 213 -2.35 -4.30 -2.90
N GLY A 214 -3.59 -4.34 -2.41
CA GLY A 214 -3.93 -4.11 -1.01
C GLY A 214 -4.03 -2.63 -0.61
N ASP A 215 -3.44 -1.73 -1.41
CA ASP A 215 -3.50 -0.27 -1.25
C ASP A 215 -3.52 0.44 -2.62
N PHE A 216 -4.35 -0.07 -3.55
CA PHE A 216 -4.46 0.46 -4.91
C PHE A 216 -5.23 1.77 -4.94
N GLY A 217 -4.77 2.70 -5.80
CA GLY A 217 -5.42 4.00 -6.00
C GLY A 217 -4.61 5.17 -5.42
N SER A 218 -5.20 6.32 -5.28
CA SER A 218 -4.63 7.56 -4.70
C SER A 218 -3.15 7.83 -5.03
N SER A 219 -2.27 7.73 -4.04
CA SER A 219 -0.83 7.99 -4.12
C SER A 219 -0.02 6.86 -4.78
N ASN A 220 -0.58 5.65 -4.90
CA ASN A 220 0.16 4.46 -5.35
C ASN A 220 -0.02 4.13 -6.83
N VAL A 221 -0.78 4.95 -7.56
CA VAL A 221 -0.96 4.82 -9.00
C VAL A 221 -0.52 6.10 -9.70
N LEU A 222 0.41 5.96 -10.65
CA LEU A 222 0.92 7.05 -11.48
C LEU A 222 0.24 7.04 -12.85
N THR A 223 0.05 8.24 -13.40
CA THR A 223 -0.56 8.42 -14.73
C THR A 223 0.01 9.66 -15.43
N ASP A 224 0.02 9.61 -16.75
CA ASP A 224 0.29 10.78 -17.61
C ASP A 224 -0.99 11.56 -17.99
N GLY A 225 -2.14 11.20 -17.37
CA GLY A 225 -3.45 11.76 -17.66
C GLY A 225 -4.25 10.99 -18.72
N ARG A 226 -3.69 9.93 -19.32
CA ARG A 226 -4.32 9.07 -20.33
C ARG A 226 -4.23 7.59 -19.99
N GLU A 227 -3.02 7.15 -19.59
CA GLU A 227 -2.72 5.77 -19.27
C GLU A 227 -2.11 5.68 -17.87
N ILE A 228 -2.16 4.49 -17.29
CA ILE A 228 -1.47 4.20 -16.04
C ILE A 228 0.01 3.95 -16.36
N THR A 229 0.88 4.77 -15.82
CA THR A 229 2.31 4.74 -16.07
C THR A 229 3.11 4.08 -14.95
N GLY A 230 2.49 3.86 -13.78
CA GLY A 230 3.13 3.21 -12.66
C GLY A 230 2.16 2.72 -11.59
N VAL A 231 2.49 1.56 -11.01
CA VAL A 231 1.90 1.04 -9.78
C VAL A 231 3.05 0.84 -8.80
N ILE A 232 3.02 1.57 -7.69
CA ILE A 232 4.11 1.68 -6.72
C ILE A 232 3.63 1.32 -5.32
N ASP A 233 4.58 1.10 -4.42
CA ASP A 233 4.35 0.75 -3.02
C ASP A 233 3.57 -0.56 -2.82
N TRP A 234 4.30 -1.65 -2.95
CA TRP A 234 3.78 -3.02 -2.82
C TRP A 234 3.79 -3.57 -1.38
N SER A 235 4.05 -2.71 -0.39
CA SER A 235 4.16 -3.11 1.02
C SER A 235 2.92 -3.83 1.54
N GLU A 236 1.73 -3.44 1.08
CA GLU A 236 0.45 -4.04 1.44
C GLU A 236 0.02 -5.21 0.52
N ALA A 237 0.78 -5.48 -0.54
CA ALA A 237 0.40 -6.48 -1.52
C ALA A 237 0.19 -7.88 -0.91
N LEU A 238 -0.78 -8.60 -1.46
CA LEU A 238 -1.25 -9.86 -0.91
C LEU A 238 -1.77 -10.81 -2.01
N PHE A 239 -1.97 -12.07 -1.65
CA PHE A 239 -2.65 -13.06 -2.49
C PHE A 239 -4.05 -13.31 -1.94
N GLY A 240 -5.07 -13.09 -2.77
CA GLY A 240 -6.46 -13.24 -2.34
C GLY A 240 -7.47 -12.94 -3.44
N ASP A 241 -8.64 -12.53 -3.02
CA ASP A 241 -9.72 -12.11 -3.92
C ASP A 241 -9.47 -10.69 -4.44
N PRO A 242 -9.37 -10.45 -5.76
CA PRO A 242 -9.10 -9.13 -6.33
C PRO A 242 -10.18 -8.08 -6.02
N LEU A 243 -11.39 -8.49 -5.61
CA LEU A 243 -12.41 -7.56 -5.14
C LEU A 243 -11.97 -6.79 -3.87
N TYR A 244 -10.90 -7.25 -3.20
CA TYR A 244 -10.34 -6.57 -2.04
C TYR A 244 -9.76 -5.18 -2.39
N ASP A 245 -9.13 -5.01 -3.56
CA ASP A 245 -8.67 -3.70 -4.03
C ASP A 245 -9.85 -2.75 -4.31
N VAL A 246 -10.96 -3.27 -4.86
CA VAL A 246 -12.18 -2.46 -5.04
C VAL A 246 -12.79 -2.10 -3.70
N ALA A 247 -12.78 -3.02 -2.72
CA ALA A 247 -13.25 -2.73 -1.36
C ALA A 247 -12.38 -1.65 -0.68
N ASN A 248 -11.07 -1.60 -0.97
CA ASN A 248 -10.18 -0.53 -0.53
C ASN A 248 -10.61 0.83 -1.09
N LEU A 249 -10.91 0.93 -2.39
CA LEU A 249 -11.47 2.15 -2.99
C LEU A 249 -12.77 2.58 -2.30
N PHE A 250 -13.67 1.64 -2.02
CA PHE A 250 -14.95 1.93 -1.35
C PHE A 250 -14.77 2.33 0.12
N PHE A 251 -13.77 1.79 0.81
CA PHE A 251 -13.49 2.17 2.18
C PHE A 251 -13.01 3.63 2.26
N TRP A 252 -12.04 4.01 1.42
CA TRP A 252 -11.39 5.31 1.45
C TRP A 252 -12.13 6.43 0.70
N ARG A 253 -13.16 6.12 -0.07
CA ARG A 253 -13.91 7.10 -0.90
C ARG A 253 -14.40 8.35 -0.15
N PRO A 254 -14.81 8.31 1.14
CA PRO A 254 -15.23 9.53 1.84
C PRO A 254 -14.07 10.42 2.27
N TRP A 255 -12.85 9.86 2.32
CA TRP A 255 -11.63 10.56 2.69
C TRP A 255 -10.91 11.14 1.48
N LEU A 256 -10.84 10.40 0.38
CA LEU A 256 -10.08 10.72 -0.82
C LEU A 256 -11.02 10.88 -2.03
N ALA A 257 -11.12 12.11 -2.55
CA ALA A 257 -12.03 12.41 -3.66
C ALA A 257 -11.69 11.61 -4.95
N CYS A 258 -10.42 11.31 -5.22
CA CYS A 258 -10.02 10.45 -6.34
C CYS A 258 -10.52 9.00 -6.17
N MET A 259 -10.61 8.49 -4.93
CA MET A 259 -11.20 7.19 -4.64
C MET A 259 -12.72 7.18 -4.87
N GLU A 260 -13.41 8.27 -4.52
CA GLU A 260 -14.85 8.43 -4.80
C GLU A 260 -15.15 8.32 -6.30
N VAL A 261 -14.35 8.97 -7.14
CA VAL A 261 -14.52 8.91 -8.60
C VAL A 261 -14.38 7.47 -9.13
N GLN A 262 -13.37 6.75 -8.64
CA GLN A 262 -13.13 5.34 -8.98
C GLN A 262 -14.25 4.43 -8.46
N ALA A 263 -14.66 4.60 -7.18
CA ALA A 263 -15.72 3.81 -6.58
C ALA A 263 -17.03 3.91 -7.35
N ARG A 264 -17.41 5.10 -7.83
CA ARG A 264 -18.60 5.29 -8.69
C ARG A 264 -18.52 4.53 -10.01
N TYR A 265 -17.34 4.31 -10.56
CA TYR A 265 -17.17 3.46 -11.73
C TYR A 265 -17.52 2.01 -11.40
N PHE A 266 -16.97 1.47 -10.32
CA PHE A 266 -17.23 0.10 -9.90
C PHE A 266 -18.66 -0.14 -9.43
N GLU A 267 -19.33 0.83 -8.83
CA GLU A 267 -20.78 0.74 -8.53
C GLU A 267 -21.64 0.49 -9.77
N ARG A 268 -21.21 0.95 -10.95
CA ARG A 268 -21.92 0.77 -12.22
C ARG A 268 -21.52 -0.48 -12.98
N THR A 269 -20.34 -1.03 -12.72
CA THR A 269 -19.74 -2.13 -13.50
C THR A 269 -19.71 -3.46 -12.78
N LEU A 270 -19.71 -3.45 -11.44
CA LEU A 270 -19.77 -4.68 -10.65
C LEU A 270 -21.17 -5.32 -10.72
N PRO A 271 -21.25 -6.66 -10.59
CA PRO A 271 -22.52 -7.35 -10.43
C PRO A 271 -23.32 -6.84 -9.23
N ALA A 272 -24.58 -6.48 -9.44
CA ALA A 272 -25.49 -6.02 -8.37
C ALA A 272 -26.19 -7.23 -7.71
N ASP A 273 -25.42 -8.14 -7.13
CA ASP A 273 -25.90 -9.32 -6.44
C ASP A 273 -25.48 -9.34 -4.94
N ALA A 274 -26.22 -10.13 -4.15
CA ALA A 274 -25.99 -10.21 -2.72
C ALA A 274 -24.61 -10.77 -2.36
N GLY A 275 -24.03 -11.66 -3.18
CA GLY A 275 -22.73 -12.23 -2.96
C GLY A 275 -21.62 -11.19 -3.10
N THR A 276 -21.68 -10.37 -4.14
CA THR A 276 -20.74 -9.24 -4.36
C THR A 276 -20.87 -8.22 -3.23
N ALA A 277 -22.08 -7.86 -2.81
CA ALA A 277 -22.31 -6.92 -1.72
C ALA A 277 -21.76 -7.45 -0.38
N ALA A 278 -21.99 -8.73 -0.05
CA ALA A 278 -21.48 -9.36 1.16
C ALA A 278 -19.93 -9.39 1.19
N ARG A 279 -19.27 -9.74 0.07
CA ARG A 279 -17.82 -9.72 -0.06
C ARG A 279 -17.25 -8.31 0.13
N LEU A 280 -17.80 -7.31 -0.56
CA LEU A 280 -17.38 -5.92 -0.42
C LEU A 280 -17.50 -5.44 1.02
N ARG A 281 -18.62 -5.76 1.68
CA ARG A 281 -18.82 -5.40 3.09
C ARG A 281 -17.81 -6.08 4.01
N CYS A 282 -17.57 -7.37 3.82
CA CYS A 282 -16.57 -8.13 4.58
C CYS A 282 -15.17 -7.51 4.45
N TYR A 283 -14.75 -7.22 3.22
CA TYR A 283 -13.41 -6.67 2.95
C TYR A 283 -13.26 -5.24 3.45
N GLN A 284 -14.27 -4.39 3.29
CA GLN A 284 -14.23 -3.03 3.87
C GLN A 284 -14.13 -3.06 5.39
N LEU A 285 -14.89 -3.94 6.08
CA LEU A 285 -14.80 -4.11 7.53
C LEU A 285 -13.43 -4.61 7.95
N HIS A 286 -12.85 -5.58 7.22
CA HIS A 286 -11.50 -6.08 7.48
C HIS A 286 -10.45 -4.97 7.33
N ILE A 287 -10.50 -4.17 6.25
CA ILE A 287 -9.62 -3.02 6.02
C ILE A 287 -9.77 -2.02 7.17
N GLY A 288 -10.99 -1.66 7.53
CA GLY A 288 -11.26 -0.69 8.59
C GLY A 288 -10.83 -1.18 9.98
N LEU A 289 -11.00 -2.45 10.29
CA LEU A 289 -10.50 -3.03 11.54
C LEU A 289 -8.97 -2.97 11.63
N ARG A 290 -8.27 -3.24 10.53
CA ARG A 290 -6.82 -3.07 10.47
C ARG A 290 -6.43 -1.61 10.69
N GLN A 291 -7.09 -0.68 10.00
CA GLN A 291 -6.83 0.76 10.14
C GLN A 291 -7.08 1.24 11.58
N ILE A 292 -8.18 0.85 12.22
CA ILE A 292 -8.47 1.17 13.62
C ILE A 292 -7.32 0.70 14.52
N HIS A 293 -6.87 -0.54 14.38
CA HIS A 293 -5.81 -1.09 15.18
C HIS A 293 -4.47 -0.35 14.97
N ASP A 294 -4.11 -0.09 13.71
CA ASP A 294 -2.83 0.52 13.36
C ASP A 294 -2.78 2.00 13.82
N CYS A 295 -3.86 2.79 13.61
CA CYS A 295 -3.97 4.15 14.13
C CYS A 295 -3.94 4.20 15.66
N ALA A 296 -4.60 3.25 16.34
CA ALA A 296 -4.58 3.19 17.80
C ALA A 296 -3.17 2.94 18.34
N LEU A 297 -2.40 2.04 17.74
CA LEU A 297 -1.01 1.77 18.11
C LEU A 297 -0.06 2.93 17.78
N ALA A 298 -0.33 3.65 16.69
CA ALA A 298 0.44 4.81 16.27
C ALA A 298 0.12 6.06 17.10
N GLY A 299 -1.01 6.09 17.81
CA GLY A 299 -1.48 7.25 18.57
C GLY A 299 -2.06 8.36 17.67
N GLU A 300 -2.55 8.03 16.49
CA GLU A 300 -3.13 8.93 15.48
C GLU A 300 -4.62 9.15 15.77
N ALA A 301 -4.93 10.03 16.71
CA ALA A 301 -6.27 10.17 17.28
C ALA A 301 -7.36 10.60 16.27
N GLU A 302 -7.05 11.47 15.32
CA GLU A 302 -8.00 11.96 14.32
C GLU A 302 -8.32 10.84 13.31
N ASP A 303 -7.30 10.13 12.82
CA ASP A 303 -7.44 9.04 11.89
C ASP A 303 -8.15 7.83 12.54
N LEU A 304 -7.85 7.56 13.81
CA LEU A 304 -8.54 6.56 14.60
C LEU A 304 -10.04 6.86 14.71
N LEU A 305 -10.40 8.11 15.05
CA LEU A 305 -11.81 8.51 15.17
C LEU A 305 -12.54 8.34 13.84
N TRP A 306 -11.93 8.80 12.76
CA TRP A 306 -12.48 8.63 11.42
C TRP A 306 -12.68 7.16 11.05
N ALA A 307 -11.67 6.32 11.30
CA ALA A 307 -11.73 4.88 10.99
C ALA A 307 -12.83 4.16 11.80
N LEU A 308 -13.00 4.50 13.09
CA LEU A 308 -14.06 3.99 13.95
C LEU A 308 -15.44 4.35 13.39
N GLU A 309 -15.67 5.62 13.05
CA GLU A 309 -16.94 6.09 12.48
C GLU A 309 -17.21 5.46 11.11
N ARG A 310 -16.19 5.41 10.25
CA ARG A 310 -16.31 4.83 8.91
C ARG A 310 -16.71 3.37 8.99
N ASN A 311 -16.03 2.60 9.83
CA ASN A 311 -16.29 1.17 9.96
C ASN A 311 -17.63 0.87 10.61
N ALA A 312 -18.07 1.69 11.57
CA ALA A 312 -19.41 1.60 12.15
C ALA A 312 -20.50 1.79 11.08
N ARG A 313 -20.37 2.79 10.20
CA ARG A 313 -21.33 3.02 9.09
C ARG A 313 -21.38 1.83 8.12
N ILE A 314 -20.27 1.14 7.87
CA ILE A 314 -20.23 -0.06 7.04
C ILE A 314 -20.90 -1.24 7.78
N ALA A 315 -20.69 -1.36 9.07
CA ALA A 315 -21.32 -2.38 9.90
C ALA A 315 -22.85 -2.23 10.01
N ASP A 316 -23.37 -1.02 9.85
CA ASP A 316 -24.81 -0.71 9.89
C ASP A 316 -25.51 -0.88 8.52
N GLN A 317 -24.77 -1.13 7.44
CA GLN A 317 -25.37 -1.49 6.16
C GLN A 317 -26.01 -2.88 6.26
N ALA A 318 -27.25 -3.01 5.76
CA ALA A 318 -28.02 -4.26 5.79
C ALA A 318 -27.53 -5.24 4.71
#